data_d03e68128eb8d63277d6d2b83764d708
#
_entry.id   d03e68128eb8d63277d6d2b83764d708
#
_cell.length_a   1.000
_cell.length_b   1.000
_cell.length_c   1.000
_cell.angle_alpha   90.00
_cell.angle_beta   90.00
_cell.angle_gamma   90.00
#
_symmetry.space_group_name_H-M   'P 1'
#
loop_
_entity.id
_entity.type
_entity.pdbx_description
1 polymer ?
#
loop_
_entity_poly.entity_id
_entity_poly.type
_entity_poly.pdbx_seq_one_letter_code
_entity_poly.pdbx_strand_id
1 'polypeptide(L)'
;MTYDKRLIVFDWDGTLMDSIGRIVSSMQNTAQHVGLPVPTDVAVRDIIGLSLEPAIEKLFGLLNPVELDGFLVQYRDEYVDLNPTPSPLFNDAKAVLSQLTDSGFELAVATGKARRGLKRVWSESETEHYFATSRCASETRGKPDPQMLYEIMDELNAHPEETVMVGDSVHDMKMAIAAGVHPVGVSFGVHDAERLREAGAALVVDSLTELSDRLIKERP
;
A
#
# COMPACT_ATOMS: atom_id res chain seq x y z
N MET A 1 15.36 -2.79 -23.71
CA MET A 1 14.62 -4.06 -23.66
C MET A 1 13.19 -3.68 -23.29
N THR A 2 12.27 -3.78 -24.22
CA THR A 2 10.83 -3.63 -23.96
C THR A 2 10.36 -4.91 -23.28
N TYR A 3 10.15 -4.85 -21.98
CA TYR A 3 9.53 -5.95 -21.27
C TYR A 3 8.02 -5.86 -21.53
N ASP A 4 7.43 -6.96 -21.94
CA ASP A 4 5.96 -7.07 -22.03
C ASP A 4 5.40 -7.13 -20.60
N LYS A 5 5.18 -5.96 -19.99
CA LYS A 5 4.62 -5.84 -18.65
C LYS A 5 3.20 -6.38 -18.68
N ARG A 6 2.93 -7.39 -17.89
CA ARG A 6 1.67 -8.09 -17.85
C ARG A 6 0.92 -7.86 -16.53
N LEU A 7 1.64 -7.84 -15.41
CA LEU A 7 1.09 -7.74 -14.07
C LEU A 7 1.49 -6.42 -13.41
N ILE A 8 0.48 -5.71 -12.86
CA ILE A 8 0.71 -4.52 -12.03
C ILE A 8 0.16 -4.82 -10.64
N VAL A 9 1.04 -4.78 -9.64
CA VAL A 9 0.69 -4.94 -8.23
C VAL A 9 0.69 -3.57 -7.57
N PHE A 10 -0.44 -3.17 -7.01
CA PHE A 10 -0.58 -1.90 -6.31
C PHE A 10 -0.49 -2.07 -4.79
N ASP A 11 0.14 -1.14 -4.10
CA ASP A 11 -0.25 -0.86 -2.72
C ASP A 11 -1.62 -0.17 -2.70
N TRP A 12 -2.18 0.01 -1.51
CA TRP A 12 -3.50 0.60 -1.33
C TRP A 12 -3.44 1.99 -0.69
N ASP A 13 -2.97 2.04 0.59
CA ASP A 13 -2.93 3.29 1.37
C ASP A 13 -1.85 4.23 0.85
N GLY A 14 -2.22 5.46 0.48
CA GLY A 14 -1.30 6.44 -0.11
C GLY A 14 -0.99 6.22 -1.59
N THR A 15 -1.44 5.09 -2.17
CA THR A 15 -1.23 4.76 -3.59
C THR A 15 -2.52 4.85 -4.41
N LEU A 16 -3.58 4.13 -4.04
CA LEU A 16 -4.89 4.21 -4.67
C LEU A 16 -5.90 5.00 -3.81
N MET A 17 -5.68 5.06 -2.50
CA MET A 17 -6.55 5.71 -1.53
C MET A 17 -5.79 6.80 -0.76
N ASP A 18 -6.33 8.00 -0.70
CA ASP A 18 -5.84 9.11 0.14
C ASP A 18 -6.25 8.89 1.60
N SER A 19 -5.55 7.98 2.25
CA SER A 19 -5.82 7.53 3.62
C SER A 19 -4.77 7.98 4.64
N ILE A 20 -3.68 8.63 4.20
CA ILE A 20 -2.55 8.98 5.07
C ILE A 20 -2.99 9.85 6.24
N GLY A 21 -3.80 10.89 5.98
CA GLY A 21 -4.31 11.77 7.03
C GLY A 21 -5.14 11.02 8.08
N ARG A 22 -5.99 10.08 7.63
CA ARG A 22 -6.79 9.23 8.51
C ARG A 22 -5.94 8.27 9.33
N ILE A 23 -4.91 7.68 8.74
CA ILE A 23 -3.97 6.79 9.45
C ILE A 23 -3.23 7.57 10.53
N VAL A 24 -2.69 8.75 10.20
CA VAL A 24 -1.96 9.60 11.14
C VAL A 24 -2.85 9.98 12.33
N SER A 25 -4.00 10.57 12.08
CA SER A 25 -4.91 11.00 13.15
C SER A 25 -5.44 9.83 13.98
N SER A 26 -5.77 8.68 13.36
CA SER A 26 -6.20 7.49 14.10
C SER A 26 -5.11 6.93 15.01
N MET A 27 -3.87 6.91 14.54
CA MET A 27 -2.72 6.43 15.36
C MET A 27 -2.49 7.34 16.56
N GLN A 28 -2.54 8.67 16.35
CA GLN A 28 -2.37 9.67 17.40
C GLN A 28 -3.50 9.62 18.43
N ASN A 29 -4.75 9.57 17.96
CA ASN A 29 -5.92 9.48 18.85
C ASN A 29 -5.91 8.19 19.67
N THR A 30 -5.55 7.07 19.03
CA THR A 30 -5.42 5.79 19.73
C THR A 30 -4.34 5.87 20.82
N ALA A 31 -3.14 6.38 20.49
CA ALA A 31 -2.06 6.53 21.46
C ALA A 31 -2.50 7.39 22.66
N GLN A 32 -3.17 8.51 22.41
CA GLN A 32 -3.72 9.37 23.45
C GLN A 32 -4.75 8.63 24.32
N HIS A 33 -5.67 7.87 23.69
CA HIS A 33 -6.72 7.14 24.39
C HIS A 33 -6.16 6.05 25.33
N VAL A 34 -5.15 5.30 24.88
CA VAL A 34 -4.54 4.23 25.68
C VAL A 34 -3.42 4.73 26.61
N GLY A 35 -3.16 6.04 26.66
CA GLY A 35 -2.16 6.64 27.55
C GLY A 35 -0.71 6.46 27.13
N LEU A 36 -0.45 6.18 25.85
CA LEU A 36 0.90 6.14 25.27
C LEU A 36 1.34 7.53 24.79
N PRO A 37 2.65 7.78 24.64
CA PRO A 37 3.14 9.01 24.03
C PRO A 37 2.58 9.21 22.63
N VAL A 38 2.00 10.38 22.37
CA VAL A 38 1.44 10.69 21.03
C VAL A 38 2.57 10.84 20.02
N PRO A 39 2.63 10.02 18.96
CA PRO A 39 3.69 10.10 17.96
C PRO A 39 3.53 11.34 17.08
N THR A 40 4.65 11.84 16.53
CA THR A 40 4.62 12.94 15.55
C THR A 40 4.06 12.45 14.22
N ASP A 41 3.52 13.37 13.40
CA ASP A 41 3.09 13.07 12.03
C ASP A 41 4.17 12.36 11.22
N VAL A 42 5.40 12.86 11.30
CA VAL A 42 6.54 12.29 10.58
C VAL A 42 6.79 10.85 11.02
N ALA A 43 6.77 10.57 12.32
CA ALA A 43 6.98 9.21 12.83
C ALA A 43 5.88 8.24 12.35
N VAL A 44 4.61 8.70 12.33
CA VAL A 44 3.50 7.87 11.83
C VAL A 44 3.63 7.66 10.31
N ARG A 45 3.97 8.70 9.54
CA ARG A 45 4.18 8.56 8.09
C ARG A 45 5.27 7.53 7.77
N ASP A 46 6.35 7.49 8.53
CA ASP A 46 7.47 6.56 8.32
C ASP A 46 7.13 5.07 8.55
N ILE A 47 5.99 4.77 9.17
CA ILE A 47 5.53 3.39 9.38
C ILE A 47 4.39 2.99 8.42
N ILE A 48 3.83 3.92 7.66
CA ILE A 48 2.78 3.60 6.68
C ILE A 48 3.36 2.66 5.61
N GLY A 49 2.58 1.65 5.23
CA GLY A 49 2.99 0.56 4.36
C GLY A 49 3.42 -0.70 5.10
N LEU A 50 3.82 -0.61 6.38
CA LEU A 50 4.06 -1.77 7.23
C LEU A 50 2.76 -2.44 7.67
N SER A 51 2.85 -3.70 8.12
CA SER A 51 1.80 -4.35 8.89
C SER A 51 1.62 -3.65 10.24
N LEU A 52 0.39 -3.68 10.78
CA LEU A 52 0.03 -2.84 11.94
C LEU A 52 0.87 -3.16 13.20
N GLU A 53 1.10 -4.43 13.53
CA GLU A 53 1.89 -4.79 14.72
C GLU A 53 3.35 -4.33 14.63
N PRO A 54 4.12 -4.58 13.56
CA PRO A 54 5.44 -3.99 13.37
C PRO A 54 5.46 -2.45 13.37
N ALA A 55 4.40 -1.82 12.86
CA ALA A 55 4.26 -0.37 12.91
C ALA A 55 4.11 0.15 14.35
N ILE A 56 3.30 -0.52 15.18
CA ILE A 56 3.11 -0.22 16.59
C ILE A 56 4.44 -0.42 17.35
N GLU A 57 5.12 -1.54 17.12
CA GLU A 57 6.42 -1.82 17.77
C GLU A 57 7.47 -0.75 17.42
N LYS A 58 7.49 -0.28 16.17
CA LYS A 58 8.42 0.77 15.74
C LYS A 58 8.12 2.12 16.38
N LEU A 59 6.85 2.43 16.65
CA LEU A 59 6.45 3.71 17.26
C LEU A 59 6.57 3.73 18.77
N PHE A 60 6.24 2.62 19.44
CA PHE A 60 6.06 2.58 20.89
C PHE A 60 7.00 1.60 21.59
N GLY A 61 7.79 0.82 20.84
CA GLY A 61 8.54 -0.30 21.38
C GLY A 61 7.64 -1.53 21.59
N LEU A 62 8.21 -2.56 22.23
CA LEU A 62 7.49 -3.79 22.56
C LEU A 62 6.44 -3.52 23.63
N LEU A 63 5.18 -3.63 23.25
CA LEU A 63 4.05 -3.66 24.19
C LEU A 63 3.85 -5.10 24.68
N ASN A 64 3.35 -5.25 25.91
CA ASN A 64 2.94 -6.58 26.36
C ASN A 64 1.67 -7.03 25.60
N PRO A 65 1.32 -8.33 25.60
CA PRO A 65 0.19 -8.82 24.79
C PRO A 65 -1.16 -8.16 25.09
N VAL A 66 -1.42 -7.77 26.35
CA VAL A 66 -2.67 -7.11 26.76
C VAL A 66 -2.71 -5.65 26.23
N GLU A 67 -1.59 -4.94 26.35
CA GLU A 67 -1.45 -3.58 25.82
C GLU A 67 -1.59 -3.55 24.29
N LEU A 68 -0.94 -4.49 23.61
CA LEU A 68 -1.02 -4.60 22.14
C LEU A 68 -2.46 -4.90 21.69
N ASP A 69 -3.12 -5.88 22.29
CA ASP A 69 -4.52 -6.21 21.96
C ASP A 69 -5.45 -5.01 22.20
N GLY A 70 -5.31 -4.34 23.34
CA GLY A 70 -6.04 -3.12 23.65
C GLY A 70 -5.80 -2.00 22.62
N PHE A 71 -4.55 -1.81 22.18
CA PHE A 71 -4.20 -0.85 21.15
C PHE A 71 -4.84 -1.21 19.80
N LEU A 72 -4.75 -2.47 19.38
CA LEU A 72 -5.31 -2.95 18.11
C LEU A 72 -6.83 -2.78 18.05
N VAL A 73 -7.52 -3.07 19.15
CA VAL A 73 -8.99 -2.86 19.25
C VAL A 73 -9.31 -1.38 19.13
N GLN A 74 -8.65 -0.52 19.93
CA GLN A 74 -8.91 0.92 19.91
C GLN A 74 -8.56 1.56 18.56
N TYR A 75 -7.42 1.16 17.95
CA TYR A 75 -7.03 1.67 16.62
C TYR A 75 -8.07 1.31 15.55
N ARG A 76 -8.59 0.09 15.60
CA ARG A 76 -9.64 -0.33 14.67
C ARG A 76 -10.89 0.52 14.84
N ASP A 77 -11.35 0.68 16.07
CA ASP A 77 -12.57 1.44 16.37
C ASP A 77 -12.38 2.93 15.98
N GLU A 78 -11.21 3.48 16.26
CA GLU A 78 -10.84 4.84 15.84
C GLU A 78 -10.83 4.95 14.31
N TYR A 79 -10.10 4.08 13.61
CA TYR A 79 -9.95 4.17 12.15
C TYR A 79 -11.26 3.94 11.40
N VAL A 80 -12.13 3.05 11.88
CA VAL A 80 -13.35 2.65 11.16
C VAL A 80 -14.52 3.56 11.52
N ASP A 81 -14.75 3.79 12.81
CA ASP A 81 -16.02 4.31 13.30
C ASP A 81 -15.93 5.74 13.86
N LEU A 82 -14.82 6.10 14.53
CA LEU A 82 -14.77 7.34 15.32
C LEU A 82 -14.11 8.50 14.55
N ASN A 83 -13.12 8.22 13.69
CA ASN A 83 -12.35 9.26 13.03
C ASN A 83 -13.10 9.88 11.84
N PRO A 84 -13.38 11.20 11.87
CA PRO A 84 -14.11 11.89 10.80
C PRO A 84 -13.24 12.21 9.58
N THR A 85 -11.90 12.03 9.65
CA THR A 85 -10.99 12.33 8.54
C THR A 85 -11.36 11.48 7.33
N PRO A 86 -11.66 12.06 6.16
CA PRO A 86 -12.01 11.29 4.98
C PRO A 86 -10.79 10.50 4.46
N SER A 87 -11.07 9.39 3.80
CA SER A 87 -10.07 8.59 3.09
C SER A 87 -10.63 8.10 1.75
N PRO A 88 -10.84 9.00 0.78
CA PRO A 88 -11.38 8.65 -0.54
C PRO A 88 -10.31 7.98 -1.40
N LEU A 89 -10.71 7.34 -2.49
CA LEU A 89 -9.78 7.07 -3.59
C LEU A 89 -9.22 8.38 -4.15
N PHE A 90 -7.99 8.35 -4.65
CA PHE A 90 -7.50 9.44 -5.50
C PHE A 90 -8.43 9.62 -6.71
N ASN A 91 -8.63 10.87 -7.14
CA ASN A 91 -9.68 11.24 -8.10
C ASN A 91 -9.65 10.44 -9.41
N ASP A 92 -8.47 10.07 -9.91
CA ASP A 92 -8.26 9.36 -11.16
C ASP A 92 -8.10 7.83 -10.98
N ALA A 93 -8.12 7.31 -9.75
CA ALA A 93 -7.83 5.90 -9.48
C ALA A 93 -8.73 4.94 -10.25
N LYS A 94 -10.06 5.12 -10.21
CA LYS A 94 -10.99 4.23 -10.95
C LYS A 94 -10.77 4.30 -12.45
N ALA A 95 -10.57 5.49 -13.01
CA ALA A 95 -10.35 5.68 -14.44
C ALA A 95 -9.05 4.99 -14.89
N VAL A 96 -7.99 5.11 -14.09
CA VAL A 96 -6.70 4.47 -14.36
C VAL A 96 -6.79 2.95 -14.25
N LEU A 97 -7.45 2.40 -13.22
CA LEU A 97 -7.66 0.96 -13.09
C LEU A 97 -8.41 0.39 -14.29
N SER A 98 -9.50 1.05 -14.74
CA SER A 98 -10.23 0.67 -15.95
C SER A 98 -9.33 0.72 -17.18
N GLN A 99 -8.62 1.81 -17.41
CA GLN A 99 -7.72 1.99 -18.55
C GLN A 99 -6.64 0.92 -18.64
N LEU A 100 -6.03 0.57 -17.50
CA LEU A 100 -5.00 -0.49 -17.43
C LEU A 100 -5.61 -1.87 -17.75
N THR A 101 -6.78 -2.18 -17.17
CA THR A 101 -7.49 -3.43 -17.44
C THR A 101 -7.89 -3.53 -18.92
N ASP A 102 -8.46 -2.47 -19.50
CA ASP A 102 -8.84 -2.40 -20.92
C ASP A 102 -7.63 -2.53 -21.86
N SER A 103 -6.45 -2.09 -21.38
CA SER A 103 -5.19 -2.28 -22.08
C SER A 103 -4.58 -3.68 -21.90
N GLY A 104 -5.26 -4.58 -21.19
CA GLY A 104 -4.90 -6.00 -21.03
C GLY A 104 -3.85 -6.26 -19.94
N PHE A 105 -3.69 -5.36 -18.96
CA PHE A 105 -2.91 -5.66 -17.74
C PHE A 105 -3.75 -6.46 -16.75
N GLU A 106 -3.13 -7.44 -16.10
CA GLU A 106 -3.66 -8.03 -14.87
C GLU A 106 -3.29 -7.14 -13.69
N LEU A 107 -4.26 -6.86 -12.81
CA LEU A 107 -4.04 -6.02 -11.64
C LEU A 107 -4.17 -6.84 -10.36
N ALA A 108 -3.32 -6.53 -9.38
CA ALA A 108 -3.36 -7.15 -8.06
C ALA A 108 -3.07 -6.12 -6.96
N VAL A 109 -3.34 -6.49 -5.71
CA VAL A 109 -3.04 -5.65 -4.54
C VAL A 109 -2.11 -6.39 -3.58
N ALA A 110 -1.04 -5.68 -3.12
CA ALA A 110 -0.19 -6.09 -2.01
C ALA A 110 -0.20 -4.98 -0.95
N THR A 111 -0.82 -5.20 0.20
CA THR A 111 -1.09 -4.13 1.17
C THR A 111 -0.77 -4.49 2.61
N GLY A 112 -0.34 -3.48 3.39
CA GLY A 112 -0.20 -3.57 4.85
C GLY A 112 -1.53 -3.71 5.61
N LYS A 113 -2.69 -3.51 4.93
CA LYS A 113 -4.01 -3.71 5.53
C LYS A 113 -4.25 -5.19 5.88
N ALA A 114 -5.07 -5.41 6.92
CA ALA A 114 -5.69 -6.70 7.14
C ALA A 114 -6.80 -6.98 6.09
N ARG A 115 -7.06 -8.25 5.78
CA ARG A 115 -8.07 -8.68 4.79
C ARG A 115 -9.44 -8.01 4.99
N ARG A 116 -9.91 -7.93 6.24
CA ARG A 116 -11.19 -7.29 6.56
C ARG A 116 -11.18 -5.81 6.18
N GLY A 117 -10.06 -5.12 6.39
CA GLY A 117 -9.91 -3.72 6.01
C GLY A 117 -9.94 -3.51 4.51
N LEU A 118 -9.24 -4.36 3.74
CA LEU A 118 -9.25 -4.28 2.27
C LEU A 118 -10.65 -4.58 1.71
N LYS A 119 -11.32 -5.62 2.18
CA LYS A 119 -12.70 -5.93 1.73
C LYS A 119 -13.67 -4.78 2.00
N ARG A 120 -13.55 -4.11 3.15
CA ARG A 120 -14.38 -2.96 3.46
C ARG A 120 -14.18 -1.82 2.45
N VAL A 121 -12.94 -1.40 2.23
CA VAL A 121 -12.67 -0.29 1.30
C VAL A 121 -12.98 -0.65 -0.15
N TRP A 122 -12.83 -1.89 -0.55
CA TRP A 122 -13.27 -2.38 -1.86
C TRP A 122 -14.77 -2.30 -2.05
N SER A 123 -15.54 -2.71 -1.02
CA SER A 123 -17.01 -2.59 -1.04
C SER A 123 -17.48 -1.14 -1.09
N GLU A 124 -16.85 -0.26 -0.29
CA GLU A 124 -17.16 1.17 -0.25
C GLU A 124 -16.80 1.89 -1.55
N SER A 125 -15.72 1.47 -2.20
CA SER A 125 -15.22 2.08 -3.44
C SER A 125 -15.67 1.35 -4.71
N GLU A 126 -16.29 0.17 -4.61
CA GLU A 126 -16.72 -0.67 -5.73
C GLU A 126 -15.57 -1.01 -6.70
N THR A 127 -14.36 -1.32 -6.16
CA THR A 127 -13.16 -1.53 -6.99
C THR A 127 -12.63 -2.97 -6.98
N GLU A 128 -13.19 -3.88 -6.19
CA GLU A 128 -12.72 -5.27 -6.10
C GLU A 128 -12.61 -5.96 -7.46
N HIS A 129 -13.54 -5.67 -8.35
CA HIS A 129 -13.63 -6.30 -9.67
C HIS A 129 -12.47 -6.00 -10.62
N TYR A 130 -11.65 -4.99 -10.35
CA TYR A 130 -10.45 -4.70 -11.15
C TYR A 130 -9.29 -5.65 -10.85
N PHE A 131 -9.28 -6.30 -9.68
CA PHE A 131 -8.13 -7.04 -9.21
C PHE A 131 -8.34 -8.55 -9.34
N ALA A 132 -7.39 -9.21 -10.02
CA ALA A 132 -7.39 -10.66 -10.18
C ALA A 132 -7.12 -11.38 -8.84
N THR A 133 -6.22 -10.82 -8.02
CA THR A 133 -5.89 -11.34 -6.70
C THR A 133 -5.35 -10.26 -5.76
N SER A 134 -5.15 -10.60 -4.49
CA SER A 134 -4.52 -9.70 -3.50
C SER A 134 -3.86 -10.46 -2.36
N ARG A 135 -2.87 -9.82 -1.73
CA ARG A 135 -2.27 -10.26 -0.47
C ARG A 135 -2.31 -9.16 0.56
N CYS A 136 -2.71 -9.54 1.76
CA CYS A 136 -2.84 -8.65 2.91
C CYS A 136 -1.84 -9.04 4.00
N ALA A 137 -1.42 -8.08 4.82
CA ALA A 137 -0.47 -8.32 5.91
C ALA A 137 -0.95 -9.34 6.96
N SER A 138 -2.25 -9.61 7.04
CA SER A 138 -2.81 -10.63 7.94
C SER A 138 -2.69 -12.08 7.41
N GLU A 139 -2.18 -12.28 6.20
CA GLU A 139 -2.18 -13.58 5.50
C GLU A 139 -0.78 -14.08 5.16
N THR A 140 0.18 -13.16 5.08
CA THR A 140 1.54 -13.42 4.64
C THR A 140 2.51 -12.49 5.36
N ARG A 141 3.81 -12.65 5.17
CA ARG A 141 4.78 -11.70 5.73
C ARG A 141 4.57 -10.33 5.14
N GLY A 142 4.59 -9.31 6.02
CA GLY A 142 4.39 -7.93 5.64
C GLY A 142 5.61 -7.31 4.97
N LYS A 143 5.39 -6.21 4.23
CA LYS A 143 6.45 -5.38 3.63
C LYS A 143 7.53 -5.04 4.69
N PRO A 144 8.81 -5.07 4.32
CA PRO A 144 9.38 -5.20 2.98
C PRO A 144 9.69 -6.64 2.56
N ASP A 145 9.16 -7.69 3.23
CA ASP A 145 9.36 -9.08 2.82
C ASP A 145 8.69 -9.31 1.45
N PRO A 146 9.36 -9.97 0.48
CA PRO A 146 8.85 -10.15 -0.88
C PRO A 146 7.73 -11.20 -1.00
N GLN A 147 7.35 -11.89 0.06
CA GLN A 147 6.44 -13.03 0.01
C GLN A 147 5.09 -12.69 -0.66
N MET A 148 4.52 -11.51 -0.38
CA MET A 148 3.27 -11.07 -1.04
C MET A 148 3.39 -11.11 -2.56
N LEU A 149 4.49 -10.61 -3.10
CA LEU A 149 4.73 -10.56 -4.54
C LEU A 149 4.98 -11.94 -5.12
N TYR A 150 5.73 -12.80 -4.44
CA TYR A 150 5.93 -14.18 -4.87
C TYR A 150 4.61 -14.95 -4.96
N GLU A 151 3.76 -14.85 -3.96
CA GLU A 151 2.46 -15.53 -3.94
C GLU A 151 1.50 -15.01 -5.02
N ILE A 152 1.51 -13.69 -5.30
CA ILE A 152 0.72 -13.08 -6.38
C ILE A 152 1.21 -13.57 -7.75
N MET A 153 2.52 -13.54 -7.97
CA MET A 153 3.11 -13.99 -9.23
C MET A 153 2.89 -15.49 -9.48
N ASP A 154 3.01 -16.31 -8.44
CA ASP A 154 2.75 -17.76 -8.55
C ASP A 154 1.28 -18.04 -8.91
N GLU A 155 0.34 -17.37 -8.25
CA GLU A 155 -1.10 -17.54 -8.52
C GLU A 155 -1.49 -17.11 -9.95
N LEU A 156 -0.87 -16.03 -10.47
CA LEU A 156 -1.16 -15.48 -11.79
C LEU A 156 -0.22 -15.99 -12.90
N ASN A 157 0.67 -16.92 -12.58
CA ASN A 157 1.71 -17.44 -13.48
C ASN A 157 2.50 -16.30 -14.17
N ALA A 158 2.85 -15.26 -13.41
CA ALA A 158 3.63 -14.13 -13.88
C ALA A 158 5.08 -14.22 -13.44
N HIS A 159 5.99 -13.68 -14.26
CA HIS A 159 7.42 -13.63 -13.95
C HIS A 159 7.81 -12.25 -13.37
N PRO A 160 8.90 -12.17 -12.58
CA PRO A 160 9.35 -10.90 -12.01
C PRO A 160 9.60 -9.80 -13.05
N GLU A 161 10.18 -10.15 -14.19
CA GLU A 161 10.45 -9.24 -15.31
C GLU A 161 9.20 -8.67 -15.98
N GLU A 162 8.05 -9.35 -15.86
CA GLU A 162 6.75 -8.93 -16.38
C GLU A 162 5.92 -8.17 -15.34
N THR A 163 6.42 -8.07 -14.11
CA THR A 163 5.67 -7.53 -12.97
C THR A 163 6.19 -6.16 -12.56
N VAL A 164 5.24 -5.26 -12.28
CA VAL A 164 5.49 -3.94 -11.71
C VAL A 164 4.87 -3.88 -10.31
N MET A 165 5.61 -3.39 -9.32
CA MET A 165 5.06 -2.99 -8.02
C MET A 165 4.95 -1.48 -7.97
N VAL A 166 3.73 -0.99 -7.74
CA VAL A 166 3.42 0.44 -7.61
C VAL A 166 3.12 0.75 -6.15
N GLY A 167 3.86 1.68 -5.56
CA GLY A 167 3.67 2.06 -4.17
C GLY A 167 4.21 3.45 -3.86
N ASP A 168 3.84 4.00 -2.71
CA ASP A 168 4.20 5.33 -2.25
C ASP A 168 5.24 5.32 -1.11
N SER A 169 5.67 4.14 -0.68
CA SER A 169 6.58 3.99 0.45
C SER A 169 7.91 3.32 0.10
N VAL A 170 8.93 3.60 0.89
CA VAL A 170 10.22 2.88 0.81
C VAL A 170 10.07 1.38 1.07
N HIS A 171 9.01 0.96 1.76
CA HIS A 171 8.72 -0.45 2.03
C HIS A 171 8.28 -1.19 0.76
N ASP A 172 7.52 -0.52 -0.12
CA ASP A 172 7.11 -1.04 -1.42
C ASP A 172 8.31 -1.22 -2.35
N MET A 173 9.17 -0.21 -2.42
CA MET A 173 10.38 -0.24 -3.24
C MET A 173 11.30 -1.38 -2.83
N LYS A 174 11.54 -1.53 -1.50
CA LYS A 174 12.37 -2.61 -0.96
C LYS A 174 11.76 -4.00 -1.21
N MET A 175 10.44 -4.14 -1.06
CA MET A 175 9.71 -5.38 -1.35
C MET A 175 9.85 -5.74 -2.84
N ALA A 176 9.66 -4.77 -3.73
CA ALA A 176 9.79 -4.96 -5.17
C ALA A 176 11.20 -5.43 -5.56
N ILE A 177 12.24 -4.76 -5.05
CA ILE A 177 13.64 -5.12 -5.32
C ILE A 177 13.94 -6.53 -4.80
N ALA A 178 13.50 -6.86 -3.59
CA ALA A 178 13.70 -8.18 -3.00
C ALA A 178 13.00 -9.29 -3.80
N ALA A 179 11.87 -8.99 -4.45
CA ALA A 179 11.16 -9.91 -5.33
C ALA A 179 11.71 -9.96 -6.77
N GLY A 180 12.62 -9.05 -7.15
CA GLY A 180 13.13 -8.92 -8.51
C GLY A 180 12.12 -8.30 -9.50
N VAL A 181 11.06 -7.65 -9.02
CA VAL A 181 10.07 -6.96 -9.84
C VAL A 181 10.41 -5.49 -10.02
N HIS A 182 9.79 -4.81 -10.99
CA HIS A 182 10.06 -3.41 -11.29
C HIS A 182 9.43 -2.47 -10.24
N PRO A 183 10.23 -1.70 -9.46
CA PRO A 183 9.72 -0.77 -8.48
C PRO A 183 9.31 0.55 -9.14
N VAL A 184 8.03 0.93 -9.01
CA VAL A 184 7.50 2.22 -9.45
C VAL A 184 6.95 2.97 -8.25
N GLY A 185 7.49 4.16 -8.01
CA GLY A 185 7.06 5.03 -6.92
C GLY A 185 5.99 6.04 -7.38
N VAL A 186 5.04 6.37 -6.49
CA VAL A 186 4.13 7.51 -6.66
C VAL A 186 4.48 8.58 -5.62
N SER A 187 4.72 9.83 -6.06
CA SER A 187 5.25 10.90 -5.19
C SER A 187 4.19 11.66 -4.38
N PHE A 188 2.92 11.40 -4.64
CA PHE A 188 1.79 12.06 -3.95
C PHE A 188 1.37 11.33 -2.66
N GLY A 189 2.01 10.23 -2.32
CA GLY A 189 1.73 9.43 -1.12
C GLY A 189 2.57 9.84 0.11
N VAL A 190 3.06 8.84 0.85
CA VAL A 190 3.72 9.04 2.14
C VAL A 190 5.16 9.53 2.02
N HIS A 191 5.91 9.08 1.02
CA HIS A 191 7.29 9.48 0.80
C HIS A 191 7.44 10.27 -0.50
N ASP A 192 8.32 11.27 -0.47
CA ASP A 192 8.64 12.08 -1.64
C ASP A 192 9.48 11.32 -2.68
N ALA A 193 9.60 11.92 -3.85
CA ALA A 193 10.29 11.31 -4.99
C ALA A 193 11.76 11.02 -4.72
N GLU A 194 12.45 11.82 -3.90
CA GLU A 194 13.86 11.62 -3.58
C GLU A 194 14.04 10.36 -2.73
N ARG A 195 13.28 10.23 -1.65
CA ARG A 195 13.28 9.02 -0.79
C ARG A 195 12.92 7.74 -1.55
N LEU A 196 11.95 7.83 -2.49
CA LEU A 196 11.57 6.68 -3.30
C LEU A 196 12.70 6.25 -4.26
N ARG A 197 13.41 7.23 -4.89
CA ARG A 197 14.57 6.94 -5.73
C ARG A 197 15.73 6.37 -4.93
N GLU A 198 16.03 6.90 -3.75
CA GLU A 198 17.04 6.37 -2.84
C GLU A 198 16.70 4.95 -2.37
N ALA A 199 15.42 4.61 -2.21
CA ALA A 199 14.95 3.27 -1.91
C ALA A 199 14.97 2.32 -3.13
N GLY A 200 15.33 2.82 -4.33
CA GLY A 200 15.54 2.04 -5.54
C GLY A 200 14.38 2.05 -6.54
N ALA A 201 13.46 3.03 -6.47
CA ALA A 201 12.43 3.20 -7.49
C ALA A 201 13.08 3.38 -8.88
N ALA A 202 12.72 2.53 -9.83
CA ALA A 202 13.20 2.62 -11.22
C ALA A 202 12.50 3.76 -11.98
N LEU A 203 11.26 4.07 -11.58
CA LEU A 203 10.45 5.17 -12.08
C LEU A 203 9.72 5.81 -10.89
N VAL A 204 9.58 7.13 -10.90
CA VAL A 204 8.69 7.85 -9.99
C VAL A 204 7.77 8.73 -10.82
N VAL A 205 6.47 8.64 -10.56
CA VAL A 205 5.43 9.43 -11.22
C VAL A 205 4.68 10.31 -10.22
N ASP A 206 4.13 11.42 -10.71
CA ASP A 206 3.45 12.40 -9.86
C ASP A 206 1.92 12.26 -9.89
N SER A 207 1.38 11.32 -10.68
CA SER A 207 -0.04 10.99 -10.73
C SER A 207 -0.28 9.55 -11.23
N LEU A 208 -1.47 9.00 -10.92
CA LEU A 208 -1.90 7.71 -11.48
C LEU A 208 -2.12 7.78 -13.00
N THR A 209 -2.56 8.94 -13.51
CA THR A 209 -2.71 9.16 -14.96
C THR A 209 -1.34 9.09 -15.66
N GLU A 210 -0.31 9.72 -15.10
CA GLU A 210 1.05 9.58 -15.65
C GLU A 210 1.53 8.12 -15.62
N LEU A 211 1.23 7.40 -14.53
CA LEU A 211 1.56 5.97 -14.41
C LEU A 211 0.97 5.17 -15.57
N SER A 212 -0.34 5.29 -15.80
CA SER A 212 -1.02 4.54 -16.87
C SER A 212 -0.49 4.90 -18.26
N ASP A 213 -0.27 6.18 -18.52
CA ASP A 213 0.30 6.66 -19.79
C ASP A 213 1.69 6.08 -20.07
N ARG A 214 2.53 5.99 -19.05
CA ARG A 214 3.87 5.40 -19.16
C ARG A 214 3.81 3.90 -19.44
N LEU A 215 3.06 3.16 -18.62
CA LEU A 215 2.96 1.71 -18.73
C LEU A 215 2.34 1.27 -20.06
N ILE A 216 1.31 1.99 -20.56
CA ILE A 216 0.66 1.66 -21.83
C ILE A 216 1.58 1.96 -23.02
N LYS A 217 2.33 3.08 -22.98
CA LYS A 217 3.26 3.43 -24.06
C LYS A 217 4.49 2.50 -24.16
N GLU A 218 4.87 1.88 -23.06
CA GLU A 218 6.01 0.94 -23.01
C GLU A 218 5.63 -0.47 -23.48
N ARG A 219 4.34 -0.74 -23.70
CA ARG A 219 3.87 -1.97 -24.33
C ARG A 219 4.23 -2.00 -25.80
N PRO A 220 4.80 -3.10 -26.31
CA PRO A 220 5.15 -3.25 -27.72
C PRO A 220 3.96 -3.24 -28.65
#